data_e9f583cd95a2dfe30eef723803a774dd
#
_entry.id   e9f583cd95a2dfe30eef723803a774dd
#
_cell.length_a   1.000
_cell.length_b   1.000
_cell.length_c   1.000
_cell.angle_alpha   90.00
_cell.angle_beta   90.00
_cell.angle_gamma   90.00
#
_symmetry.space_group_name_H-M   'P 1'
#
loop_
_entity.id
_entity.type
_entity.pdbx_description
1 polymer ?
#
loop_
_entity_poly.entity_id
_entity_poly.type
_entity_poly.pdbx_seq_one_letter_code
_entity_poly.pdbx_strand_id
1 'polypeptide(L)' 'VAELRARGIRISSGYLVDGEGRPGGGGLLLLEATDHASAEALIRQDPMLRSGCVTWSLHGWISAVGDLNLA' A
#
# COMPACT_ATOMS: atom_id res chain seq x y z
N VAL A 1 4.71 5.44 -5.24
CA VAL A 1 5.01 3.99 -5.31
C VAL A 1 6.26 3.73 -6.13
N ALA A 2 6.39 4.34 -7.29
CA ALA A 2 7.56 4.12 -8.13
C ALA A 2 8.87 4.52 -7.43
N GLU A 3 8.84 5.61 -6.68
CA GLU A 3 10.00 6.07 -5.94
C GLU A 3 10.41 5.07 -4.86
N LEU A 4 9.44 4.53 -4.14
CA LEU A 4 9.72 3.54 -3.09
C LEU A 4 10.28 2.26 -3.70
N ARG A 5 9.75 1.82 -4.82
CA ARG A 5 10.27 0.64 -5.50
C ARG A 5 11.69 0.85 -5.99
N ALA A 6 11.99 2.04 -6.48
CA ALA A 6 13.35 2.38 -6.94
C ALA A 6 14.36 2.35 -5.80
N ARG A 7 13.91 2.56 -4.55
CA ARG A 7 14.75 2.49 -3.36
C ARG A 7 14.88 1.06 -2.81
N GLY A 8 14.34 0.06 -3.50
CA GLY A 8 14.43 -1.33 -3.09
C GLY A 8 13.39 -1.76 -2.06
N ILE A 9 12.40 -0.94 -1.80
CA ILE A 9 11.34 -1.26 -0.84
C ILE A 9 10.32 -2.17 -1.52
N ARG A 10 10.00 -3.28 -0.87
CA ARG A 10 9.01 -4.23 -1.38
C ARG A 10 7.61 -3.65 -1.17
N ILE A 11 6.95 -3.35 -2.28
CA ILE A 11 5.65 -2.70 -2.26
C ILE A 11 4.79 -3.22 -3.42
N SER A 12 3.53 -3.43 -3.14
CA SER A 12 2.53 -3.80 -4.15
C SER A 12 1.31 -2.93 -3.96
N SER A 13 0.75 -2.45 -5.05
CA SER A 13 -0.44 -1.62 -4.98
C SER A 13 -1.41 -1.99 -6.10
N GLY A 14 -2.67 -1.71 -5.88
CA GLY A 14 -3.69 -1.97 -6.87
C GLY A 14 -4.98 -1.27 -6.52
N TYR A 15 -5.95 -1.38 -7.41
CA TYR A 15 -7.25 -0.78 -7.23
C TYR A 15 -8.26 -1.81 -6.75
N LEU A 16 -9.12 -1.38 -5.83
CA LEU A 16 -10.29 -2.18 -5.46
C LEU A 16 -11.30 -2.07 -6.59
N VAL A 17 -11.88 -3.19 -6.96
CA VAL A 17 -12.82 -3.26 -8.07
C VAL A 17 -14.15 -3.84 -7.58
N ASP A 18 -15.23 -3.55 -8.32
CA ASP A 18 -16.53 -4.12 -8.04
C ASP A 18 -16.65 -5.54 -8.63
N GLY A 19 -17.85 -6.12 -8.56
CA GLY A 19 -18.09 -7.47 -9.07
C GLY A 19 -17.92 -7.62 -10.58
N GLU A 20 -17.81 -6.51 -11.30
CA GLU A 20 -17.59 -6.50 -12.74
C GLU A 20 -16.15 -6.11 -13.11
N GLY A 21 -15.29 -5.95 -12.13
CA GLY A 21 -13.89 -5.60 -12.36
C GLY A 21 -13.65 -4.12 -12.59
N ARG A 22 -14.56 -3.25 -12.23
CA ARG A 22 -14.42 -1.80 -12.44
C ARG A 22 -13.81 -1.13 -11.22
N PRO A 23 -12.77 -0.31 -11.39
CA PRO A 23 -12.20 0.45 -10.29
C PRO A 23 -13.15 1.60 -9.87
N GLY A 24 -12.94 2.10 -8.67
CA GLY A 24 -13.74 3.21 -8.14
C GLY A 24 -13.97 3.13 -6.64
N GLY A 25 -13.63 2.01 -6.03
CA GLY A 25 -13.80 1.81 -4.59
C GLY A 25 -12.54 2.09 -3.76
N GLY A 26 -11.53 2.69 -4.36
CA GLY A 26 -10.29 2.98 -3.68
C GLY A 26 -9.16 2.05 -4.09
N GLY A 27 -8.13 1.99 -3.27
CA GLY A 27 -6.95 1.19 -3.55
C GLY A 27 -6.45 0.45 -2.33
N LEU A 28 -5.61 -0.53 -2.59
CA LEU A 28 -4.90 -1.28 -1.56
C LEU A 28 -3.41 -1.20 -1.84
N LEU A 29 -2.64 -0.96 -0.78
CA LEU A 29 -1.18 -0.92 -0.89
C LEU A 29 -0.59 -1.80 0.20
N LEU A 30 0.26 -2.74 -0.19
CA LEU A 30 0.99 -3.62 0.71
C LEU A 30 2.46 -3.21 0.70
N LEU A 31 3.01 -3.02 1.89
CA LEU A 31 4.33 -2.45 2.07
C LEU A 31 5.08 -3.23 3.14
N GLU A 32 6.31 -3.64 2.82
CA GLU A 32 7.18 -4.26 3.82
C GLU A 32 7.84 -3.16 4.65
N ALA A 33 7.73 -3.29 5.97
CA ALA A 33 8.35 -2.35 6.90
C ALA A 33 8.68 -3.05 8.21
N THR A 34 9.61 -2.48 8.95
CA THR A 34 10.05 -3.06 10.23
C THR A 34 9.03 -2.84 11.34
N ASP A 35 8.29 -1.74 11.28
CA ASP A 35 7.24 -1.43 12.26
C ASP A 35 6.24 -0.45 11.66
N HIS A 36 5.19 -0.17 12.42
CA HIS A 36 4.12 0.73 11.99
C HIS A 36 4.62 2.16 11.73
N ALA A 37 5.48 2.67 12.58
CA ALA A 37 5.99 4.04 12.45
C ALA A 37 6.83 4.20 11.19
N SER A 38 7.66 3.19 10.86
CA SER A 38 8.45 3.21 9.63
C SER A 38 7.56 3.15 8.39
N ALA A 39 6.53 2.33 8.41
CA ALA A 39 5.58 2.25 7.31
C ALA A 39 4.85 3.57 7.11
N GLU A 40 4.40 4.19 8.19
CA GLU A 40 3.72 5.49 8.12
C GLU A 40 4.63 6.56 7.54
N ALA A 41 5.89 6.60 7.96
CA ALA A 41 6.84 7.58 7.44
C ALA A 41 7.06 7.42 5.93
N LEU A 42 7.13 6.18 5.45
CA LEU A 42 7.29 5.91 4.03
C LEU A 42 6.06 6.34 3.22
N ILE A 43 4.87 6.03 3.73
CA ILE A 43 3.63 6.36 3.05
C ILE A 43 3.43 7.87 2.98
N ARG A 44 3.77 8.59 4.03
CA ARG A 44 3.64 10.05 4.05
C ARG A 44 4.54 10.77 3.06
N GLN A 45 5.50 10.08 2.46
CA GLN A 45 6.32 10.64 1.40
C GLN A 45 5.64 10.58 0.03
N ASP A 46 4.54 9.84 -0.10
CA ASP A 46 3.83 9.71 -1.38
C ASP A 46 3.11 11.03 -1.70
N PRO A 47 3.36 11.63 -2.87
CA PRO A 47 2.73 12.90 -3.22
C PRO A 47 1.20 12.87 -3.23
N MET A 48 0.61 11.75 -3.64
CA MET A 48 -0.85 11.61 -3.66
C MET A 48 -1.45 11.71 -2.26
N LEU A 49 -0.80 11.07 -1.28
CA LEU A 49 -1.26 11.10 0.10
C LEU A 49 -0.99 12.44 0.76
N ARG A 50 0.12 13.07 0.41
CA ARG A 50 0.48 14.38 0.94
C ARG A 50 -0.43 15.49 0.41
N SER A 51 -0.99 15.32 -0.77
CA SER A 51 -1.85 16.33 -1.39
C SER A 51 -3.21 16.45 -0.70
N GLY A 52 -3.59 15.46 0.10
CA GLY A 52 -4.91 15.43 0.72
C GLY A 52 -6.03 15.03 -0.21
N CYS A 53 -5.72 14.56 -1.41
CA CYS A 53 -6.73 14.15 -2.39
C CYS A 53 -7.39 12.82 -2.03
N VAL A 54 -6.79 12.05 -1.12
CA VAL A 54 -7.30 10.76 -0.69
C VAL A 54 -7.27 10.66 0.83
N THR A 55 -8.16 9.85 1.38
CA THR A 55 -8.10 9.43 2.78
C THR A 55 -7.48 8.04 2.82
N TRP A 56 -6.77 7.73 3.90
CA TRP A 56 -6.11 6.45 4.02
C TRP A 56 -6.03 6.01 5.47
N SER A 57 -5.85 4.70 5.65
CA SER A 57 -5.57 4.12 6.97
C SER A 57 -4.46 3.11 6.81
N LEU A 58 -3.72 2.89 7.89
CA LEU A 58 -2.58 1.98 7.90
C LEU A 58 -2.79 0.92 8.97
N HIS A 59 -2.61 -0.34 8.58
CA HIS A 59 -2.77 -1.48 9.46
C HIS A 59 -1.59 -2.43 9.32
N GLY A 60 -1.13 -2.97 10.44
CA GLY A 60 -0.18 -4.07 10.40
C GLY A 60 -0.88 -5.34 9.92
N TRP A 61 -0.16 -6.15 9.15
CA TRP A 61 -0.70 -7.41 8.66
C TRP A 61 0.40 -8.47 8.67
N ILE A 62 0.05 -9.61 9.26
CA ILE A 62 0.94 -10.77 9.31
C ILE A 62 0.20 -11.91 8.64
N SER A 63 0.82 -12.47 7.59
CA SER A 63 0.23 -13.61 6.90
C SER A 63 0.24 -14.82 7.81
N ALA A 64 -0.94 -15.35 8.12
CA ALA A 64 -1.07 -16.53 8.98
C ALA A 64 -1.24 -17.80 8.17
N VAL A 65 -1.98 -17.74 7.08
CA VAL A 65 -2.26 -18.89 6.20
C VAL A 65 -2.37 -18.38 4.77
N GLY A 66 -1.86 -19.16 3.84
CA GLY A 66 -2.02 -18.87 2.42
C GLY A 66 -0.71 -18.76 1.67
N ASP A 67 -0.82 -18.58 0.38
CA ASP A 67 0.30 -18.63 -0.55
C ASP A 67 0.61 -17.27 -1.18
N LEU A 68 0.15 -16.19 -0.59
CA LEU A 68 0.37 -14.87 -1.15
C LEU A 68 1.85 -14.50 -1.01
N ASN A 69 2.51 -14.39 -2.14
CA ASN A 69 3.91 -13.99 -2.19
C ASN A 69 3.98 -12.49 -2.44
N LEU A 70 4.37 -11.75 -1.41
CA LEU A 70 4.42 -10.29 -1.44
C LEU A 70 5.76 -9.74 -1.92
N ALA A 71 6.50 -10.51 -2.68
CA ALA A 71 7.79 -10.07 -3.21
C ALA A 71 7.65 -8.96 -4.24
#